data_03d0bd2b64f3f785f6175702da965b3d
#
_entry.id   03d0bd2b64f3f785f6175702da965b3d
#
_cell.length_a   1.000
_cell.length_b   1.000
_cell.length_c   1.000
_cell.angle_alpha   90.00
_cell.angle_beta   90.00
_cell.angle_gamma   90.00
#
_symmetry.space_group_name_H-M   'P 1'
#
loop_
_entity.id
_entity.type
_entity.pdbx_description
1 polymer ?
#
loop_
_entity_poly.entity_id
_entity_poly.type
_entity_poly.pdbx_seq_one_letter_code
_entity_poly.pdbx_strand_id
1 'polypeptide(L)'
;MTIRSKQSALRNLIVESKCKDLQELTNADYDRFVQSELDRKVSCRTINTKTAHIVAFVKYWRELEMKIPIKIPLIVKLKEQPPRRACYTRQEIEEVLDNCSSDMQWLFIKIAFDTGMRINELRNLSLSQINGRRINFIGKGTKEREVYLTPLAYEKLSEYIDNHPEIEDHIWMNEWGYPMSVDTIRRIMREAFVRCGHEDFYPHALRHSFGSDIQRQGADIFVIKEMMGHSNIATTQKYLHSLDGQLANLFDMYKC
;
A
#
# COMPACT_ATOMS: atom_id res chain seq x y z
N MET A 1 8.32 -2.37 -7.79
CA MET A 1 9.60 -2.32 -7.04
C MET A 1 10.46 -1.23 -7.64
N THR A 2 10.87 -0.25 -6.87
CA THR A 2 11.54 0.96 -7.37
C THR A 2 13.04 0.74 -7.54
N ILE A 3 13.63 1.34 -8.55
CA ILE A 3 15.10 1.36 -8.78
C ILE A 3 15.83 1.80 -7.51
N ARG A 4 15.29 2.80 -6.78
CA ARG A 4 15.85 3.30 -5.50
C ARG A 4 16.06 2.21 -4.44
N SER A 5 15.13 1.26 -4.29
CA SER A 5 15.29 0.20 -3.28
C SER A 5 16.39 -0.80 -3.64
N LYS A 6 16.56 -1.08 -4.93
CA LYS A 6 17.67 -1.92 -5.43
C LYS A 6 19.02 -1.23 -5.22
N GLN A 7 19.11 0.06 -5.58
CA GLN A 7 20.31 0.87 -5.39
C GLN A 7 20.71 0.97 -3.91
N SER A 8 19.73 1.16 -3.01
CA SER A 8 19.98 1.22 -1.57
C SER A 8 20.58 -0.09 -1.03
N ALA A 9 20.05 -1.25 -1.45
CA ALA A 9 20.55 -2.54 -1.01
C ALA A 9 22.01 -2.77 -1.45
N LEU A 10 22.33 -2.45 -2.71
CA LEU A 10 23.68 -2.59 -3.26
C LEU A 10 24.66 -1.59 -2.62
N ARG A 11 24.24 -0.34 -2.44
CA ARG A 11 25.06 0.68 -1.77
C ARG A 11 25.46 0.23 -0.36
N ASN A 12 24.50 -0.28 0.43
CA ASN A 12 24.77 -0.75 1.78
C ASN A 12 25.73 -1.95 1.76
N LEU A 13 25.56 -2.91 0.84
CA LEU A 13 26.47 -4.02 0.70
C LEU A 13 27.91 -3.54 0.39
N ILE A 14 28.06 -2.63 -0.57
CA ILE A 14 29.39 -2.09 -0.95
C ILE A 14 30.03 -1.34 0.20
N VAL A 15 29.28 -0.50 0.92
CA VAL A 15 29.81 0.25 2.07
C VAL A 15 30.29 -0.69 3.18
N GLU A 16 29.51 -1.72 3.50
CA GLU A 16 29.88 -2.68 4.57
C GLU A 16 31.01 -3.64 4.13
N SER A 17 31.13 -3.95 2.84
CA SER A 17 32.20 -4.81 2.33
C SER A 17 33.55 -4.13 2.32
N LYS A 18 33.60 -2.80 2.22
CA LYS A 18 34.81 -2.02 1.97
C LYS A 18 35.60 -2.43 0.70
N CYS A 19 34.94 -3.19 -0.19
CA CYS A 19 35.54 -3.61 -1.44
C CYS A 19 35.66 -2.44 -2.42
N LYS A 20 36.75 -2.39 -3.16
CA LYS A 20 36.98 -1.41 -4.23
C LYS A 20 36.42 -1.91 -5.57
N ASP A 21 36.34 -3.23 -5.75
CA ASP A 21 35.83 -3.88 -6.93
C ASP A 21 34.71 -4.88 -6.56
N LEU A 22 33.69 -4.94 -7.38
CA LEU A 22 32.59 -5.91 -7.25
C LEU A 22 33.05 -7.36 -7.41
N GLN A 23 34.16 -7.58 -8.11
CA GLN A 23 34.77 -8.90 -8.29
C GLN A 23 35.42 -9.44 -7.02
N GLU A 24 35.65 -8.58 -6.01
CA GLU A 24 36.19 -8.95 -4.70
C GLU A 24 35.09 -9.34 -3.70
N LEU A 25 33.81 -9.10 -4.01
CA LEU A 25 32.68 -9.35 -3.10
C LEU A 25 32.52 -10.84 -2.80
N THR A 26 32.59 -11.18 -1.52
CA THR A 26 32.50 -12.56 -1.01
C THR A 26 31.24 -12.80 -0.17
N ASN A 27 30.98 -14.05 0.22
CA ASN A 27 29.92 -14.36 1.19
C ASN A 27 30.20 -13.74 2.58
N ALA A 28 31.46 -13.60 2.98
CA ALA A 28 31.81 -12.93 4.23
C ALA A 28 31.42 -11.45 4.23
N ASP A 29 31.46 -10.78 3.07
CA ASP A 29 30.97 -9.39 2.93
C ASP A 29 29.47 -9.33 3.04
N TYR A 30 28.76 -10.30 2.45
CA TYR A 30 27.33 -10.43 2.61
C TYR A 30 26.93 -10.67 4.08
N ASP A 31 27.64 -11.54 4.79
CA ASP A 31 27.39 -11.81 6.22
C ASP A 31 27.60 -10.57 7.07
N ARG A 32 28.66 -9.79 6.82
CA ARG A 32 28.87 -8.48 7.48
C ARG A 32 27.74 -7.50 7.20
N PHE A 33 27.27 -7.43 5.96
CA PHE A 33 26.10 -6.62 5.59
C PHE A 33 24.86 -7.03 6.40
N VAL A 34 24.55 -8.33 6.48
CA VAL A 34 23.41 -8.83 7.24
C VAL A 34 23.53 -8.48 8.72
N GLN A 35 24.73 -8.67 9.31
CA GLN A 35 24.99 -8.35 10.72
C GLN A 35 24.82 -6.84 10.98
N SER A 36 25.38 -5.99 10.15
CA SER A 36 25.22 -4.52 10.25
C SER A 36 23.76 -4.08 10.20
N GLU A 37 22.94 -4.69 9.32
CA GLU A 37 21.50 -4.39 9.25
C GLU A 37 20.76 -4.88 10.51
N LEU A 38 21.15 -6.02 11.08
CA LEU A 38 20.59 -6.53 12.35
C LEU A 38 20.94 -5.62 13.52
N ASP A 39 22.19 -5.16 13.60
CA ASP A 39 22.66 -4.24 14.64
C ASP A 39 21.90 -2.89 14.59
N ARG A 40 21.54 -2.45 13.39
CA ARG A 40 20.65 -1.29 13.15
C ARG A 40 19.18 -1.58 13.44
N LYS A 41 18.84 -2.77 13.96
CA LYS A 41 17.47 -3.21 14.24
C LYS A 41 16.53 -3.21 13.01
N VAL A 42 17.09 -3.40 11.82
CA VAL A 42 16.29 -3.53 10.59
C VAL A 42 15.55 -4.88 10.63
N SER A 43 14.27 -4.89 10.27
CA SER A 43 13.46 -6.12 10.30
C SER A 43 14.01 -7.19 9.36
N CYS A 44 13.93 -8.48 9.76
CA CYS A 44 14.33 -9.62 8.92
C CYS A 44 13.67 -9.59 7.53
N ARG A 45 12.43 -9.14 7.45
CA ARG A 45 11.72 -8.97 6.18
C ARG A 45 12.38 -7.95 5.27
N THR A 46 12.81 -6.81 5.82
CA THR A 46 13.51 -5.78 5.05
C THR A 46 14.87 -6.28 4.59
N ILE A 47 15.60 -6.99 5.46
CA ILE A 47 16.88 -7.60 5.13
C ILE A 47 16.71 -8.64 4.02
N ASN A 48 15.72 -9.53 4.12
CA ASN A 48 15.39 -10.51 3.07
C ASN A 48 15.04 -9.86 1.72
N THR A 49 14.36 -8.71 1.76
CA THR A 49 14.06 -7.93 0.55
C THR A 49 15.33 -7.37 -0.08
N LYS A 50 16.23 -6.79 0.72
CA LYS A 50 17.53 -6.32 0.26
C LYS A 50 18.38 -7.48 -0.28
N THR A 51 18.38 -8.62 0.40
CA THR A 51 19.03 -9.86 -0.05
C THR A 51 18.53 -10.31 -1.42
N ALA A 52 17.21 -10.29 -1.65
CA ALA A 52 16.66 -10.65 -2.96
C ALA A 52 17.16 -9.71 -4.07
N HIS A 53 17.40 -8.43 -3.78
CA HIS A 53 17.98 -7.49 -4.73
C HIS A 53 19.46 -7.78 -4.99
N ILE A 54 20.23 -8.15 -3.96
CA ILE A 54 21.63 -8.55 -4.09
C ILE A 54 21.73 -9.81 -4.93
N VAL A 55 20.90 -10.82 -4.65
CA VAL A 55 20.87 -12.07 -5.44
C VAL A 55 20.53 -11.81 -6.91
N ALA A 56 19.54 -10.96 -7.18
CA ALA A 56 19.17 -10.60 -8.55
C ALA A 56 20.32 -9.87 -9.26
N PHE A 57 21.03 -9.01 -8.57
CA PHE A 57 22.20 -8.32 -9.08
C PHE A 57 23.34 -9.29 -9.41
N VAL A 58 23.69 -10.19 -8.49
CA VAL A 58 24.76 -11.20 -8.73
C VAL A 58 24.40 -12.11 -9.90
N LYS A 59 23.14 -12.52 -10.05
CA LYS A 59 22.68 -13.30 -11.20
C LYS A 59 22.87 -12.54 -12.51
N TYR A 60 22.40 -11.30 -12.57
CA TYR A 60 22.53 -10.46 -13.76
C TYR A 60 24.00 -10.28 -14.20
N TRP A 61 24.90 -10.00 -13.25
CA TRP A 61 26.33 -9.84 -13.58
C TRP A 61 26.99 -11.12 -14.05
N ARG A 62 26.53 -12.28 -13.56
CA ARG A 62 27.00 -13.58 -14.07
C ARG A 62 26.53 -13.86 -15.49
N GLU A 63 25.34 -13.42 -15.86
CA GLU A 63 24.83 -13.49 -17.23
C GLU A 63 25.68 -12.63 -18.19
N LEU A 64 26.33 -11.58 -17.67
CA LEU A 64 27.31 -10.76 -18.40
C LEU A 64 28.74 -11.30 -18.31
N GLU A 65 28.93 -12.58 -17.94
CA GLU A 65 30.21 -13.28 -17.80
C GLU A 65 31.19 -12.67 -16.77
N MET A 66 30.72 -11.76 -15.92
CA MET A 66 31.51 -11.21 -14.83
C MET A 66 31.58 -12.15 -13.62
N LYS A 67 32.80 -12.40 -13.14
CA LYS A 67 33.03 -13.28 -11.99
C LYS A 67 32.81 -12.51 -10.68
N ILE A 68 31.70 -12.77 -9.99
CA ILE A 68 31.47 -12.33 -8.61
C ILE A 68 31.54 -13.57 -7.71
N PRO A 69 32.44 -13.59 -6.69
CA PRO A 69 32.69 -14.77 -5.85
C PRO A 69 31.54 -15.16 -4.92
N ILE A 70 30.52 -14.30 -4.72
CA ILE A 70 29.37 -14.62 -3.85
C ILE A 70 28.67 -15.89 -4.32
N LYS A 71 28.64 -16.92 -3.49
CA LYS A 71 27.92 -18.16 -3.76
C LYS A 71 26.46 -18.02 -3.31
N ILE A 72 25.54 -17.86 -4.27
CA ILE A 72 24.10 -17.70 -4.01
C ILE A 72 23.51 -18.80 -3.10
N PRO A 73 23.85 -20.09 -3.24
CA PRO A 73 23.34 -21.16 -2.38
C PRO A 73 23.69 -20.98 -0.88
N LEU A 74 24.72 -20.19 -0.56
CA LEU A 74 25.12 -19.89 0.83
C LEU A 74 24.37 -18.68 1.42
N ILE A 75 23.54 -18.00 0.62
CA ILE A 75 22.73 -16.87 1.11
C ILE A 75 21.48 -17.43 1.78
N VAL A 76 21.46 -17.38 3.11
CA VAL A 76 20.34 -17.88 3.91
C VAL A 76 19.30 -16.79 4.13
N LYS A 77 18.04 -17.14 3.93
CA LYS A 77 16.91 -16.25 4.22
C LYS A 77 16.65 -16.24 5.72
N LEU A 78 16.59 -15.04 6.31
CA LEU A 78 16.28 -14.87 7.73
C LEU A 78 14.84 -15.28 8.02
N LYS A 79 14.61 -15.92 9.17
CA LYS A 79 13.26 -16.30 9.63
C LYS A 79 12.46 -15.03 9.94
N GLU A 80 11.37 -14.84 9.20
CA GLU A 80 10.47 -13.71 9.40
C GLU A 80 9.42 -14.07 10.46
N GLN A 81 9.17 -13.15 11.39
CA GLN A 81 7.93 -13.21 12.16
C GLN A 81 6.79 -12.65 11.27
N PRO A 82 5.61 -13.28 11.27
CA PRO A 82 4.47 -12.71 10.58
C PRO A 82 4.21 -11.30 11.13
N PRO A 83 4.07 -10.30 10.29
CA PRO A 83 3.78 -8.95 10.77
C PRO A 83 2.47 -8.97 11.55
N ARG A 84 2.44 -8.41 12.75
CA ARG A 84 1.18 -8.04 13.39
C ARG A 84 0.52 -7.00 12.47
N ARG A 85 -0.50 -7.42 11.76
CA ARG A 85 -1.28 -6.50 10.92
C ARG A 85 -2.31 -5.87 11.82
N ALA A 86 -2.22 -4.58 12.07
CA ALA A 86 -3.32 -3.84 12.65
C ALA A 86 -4.56 -4.04 11.75
N CYS A 87 -5.67 -4.39 12.37
CA CYS A 87 -6.95 -4.54 11.70
C CYS A 87 -7.97 -3.92 12.66
N TYR A 88 -8.59 -2.84 12.22
CA TYR A 88 -9.57 -2.10 13.01
C TYR A 88 -10.96 -2.65 12.76
N THR A 89 -11.76 -2.70 13.80
CA THR A 89 -13.19 -2.97 13.73
C THR A 89 -13.93 -1.74 13.19
N ARG A 90 -15.17 -1.93 12.75
CA ARG A 90 -16.02 -0.81 12.33
C ARG A 90 -16.19 0.20 13.47
N GLN A 91 -16.42 -0.26 14.70
CA GLN A 91 -16.58 0.59 15.87
C GLN A 91 -15.33 1.44 16.17
N GLU A 92 -14.12 0.85 16.09
CA GLU A 92 -12.88 1.62 16.26
C GLU A 92 -12.69 2.66 15.15
N ILE A 93 -13.12 2.37 13.91
CA ILE A 93 -13.09 3.35 12.82
C ILE A 93 -14.10 4.46 13.04
N GLU A 94 -15.31 4.16 13.50
CA GLU A 94 -16.33 5.17 13.86
C GLU A 94 -15.84 6.09 14.97
N GLU A 95 -15.23 5.54 16.04
CA GLU A 95 -14.60 6.33 17.09
C GLU A 95 -13.51 7.27 16.55
N VAL A 96 -12.67 6.79 15.63
CA VAL A 96 -11.64 7.62 14.99
C VAL A 96 -12.27 8.71 14.12
N LEU A 97 -13.33 8.41 13.38
CA LEU A 97 -14.04 9.38 12.55
C LEU A 97 -14.69 10.49 13.37
N ASP A 98 -15.27 10.15 14.52
CA ASP A 98 -15.86 11.11 15.45
C ASP A 98 -14.81 12.05 16.09
N ASN A 99 -13.56 11.60 16.15
CA ASN A 99 -12.42 12.37 16.66
C ASN A 99 -11.57 13.04 15.56
N CYS A 100 -12.08 13.13 14.33
CA CYS A 100 -11.40 13.87 13.27
C CYS A 100 -11.45 15.37 13.51
N SER A 101 -10.34 16.06 13.23
CA SER A 101 -10.19 17.51 13.40
C SER A 101 -10.57 18.32 12.16
N SER A 102 -10.85 17.67 11.04
CA SER A 102 -11.24 18.31 9.79
C SER A 102 -11.98 17.35 8.88
N ASP A 103 -12.79 17.87 7.95
CA ASP A 103 -13.48 17.08 6.92
C ASP A 103 -12.49 16.34 6.04
N MET A 104 -11.37 16.95 5.68
CA MET A 104 -10.30 16.30 4.90
C MET A 104 -9.74 15.07 5.65
N GLN A 105 -9.48 15.16 6.95
CA GLN A 105 -9.02 14.04 7.77
C GLN A 105 -10.06 12.92 7.81
N TRP A 106 -11.32 13.30 8.01
CA TRP A 106 -12.44 12.37 7.99
C TRP A 106 -12.57 11.64 6.64
N LEU A 107 -12.53 12.40 5.55
CA LEU A 107 -12.62 11.86 4.18
C LEU A 107 -11.48 10.89 3.86
N PHE A 108 -10.25 11.20 4.24
CA PHE A 108 -9.12 10.30 4.03
C PHE A 108 -9.35 8.93 4.69
N ILE A 109 -9.82 8.94 5.93
CA ILE A 109 -10.03 7.71 6.71
C ILE A 109 -11.24 6.96 6.19
N LYS A 110 -12.37 7.66 6.01
CA LYS A 110 -13.64 7.07 5.57
C LYS A 110 -13.53 6.46 4.19
N ILE A 111 -13.01 7.21 3.21
CA ILE A 111 -12.84 6.72 1.83
C ILE A 111 -11.88 5.52 1.81
N ALA A 112 -10.74 5.59 2.51
CA ALA A 112 -9.79 4.48 2.56
C ALA A 112 -10.39 3.23 3.20
N PHE A 113 -11.21 3.37 4.24
CA PHE A 113 -11.89 2.26 4.90
C PHE A 113 -13.04 1.70 4.06
N ASP A 114 -13.88 2.57 3.46
CA ASP A 114 -15.04 2.11 2.68
C ASP A 114 -14.67 1.42 1.38
N THR A 115 -13.59 1.84 0.75
CA THR A 115 -13.20 1.37 -0.59
C THR A 115 -12.02 0.39 -0.59
N GLY A 116 -11.28 0.33 0.51
CA GLY A 116 -10.04 -0.43 0.58
C GLY A 116 -8.97 0.04 -0.41
N MET A 117 -9.04 1.26 -0.94
CA MET A 117 -8.06 1.79 -1.89
C MET A 117 -6.66 1.94 -1.30
N ARG A 118 -5.64 1.93 -2.17
CA ARG A 118 -4.27 2.18 -1.75
C ARG A 118 -4.05 3.66 -1.48
N ILE A 119 -3.15 3.99 -0.54
CA ILE A 119 -2.83 5.40 -0.22
C ILE A 119 -2.42 6.24 -1.45
N ASN A 120 -1.74 5.63 -2.43
CA ASN A 120 -1.40 6.31 -3.68
C ASN A 120 -2.62 6.54 -4.59
N GLU A 121 -3.61 5.65 -4.55
CA GLU A 121 -4.88 5.81 -5.27
C GLU A 121 -5.68 6.92 -4.61
N LEU A 122 -5.79 6.92 -3.28
CA LEU A 122 -6.42 8.01 -2.53
C LEU A 122 -5.76 9.36 -2.82
N ARG A 123 -4.43 9.44 -2.75
CA ARG A 123 -3.65 10.66 -3.04
C ARG A 123 -3.91 11.22 -4.43
N ASN A 124 -4.06 10.33 -5.42
CA ASN A 124 -4.23 10.72 -6.83
C ASN A 124 -5.72 10.79 -7.25
N LEU A 125 -6.63 10.79 -6.28
CA LEU A 125 -8.05 10.90 -6.60
C LEU A 125 -8.35 12.22 -7.30
N SER A 126 -9.08 12.15 -8.43
CA SER A 126 -9.45 13.28 -9.26
C SER A 126 -10.93 13.31 -9.57
N LEU A 127 -11.46 14.48 -9.91
CA LEU A 127 -12.87 14.67 -10.26
C LEU A 127 -13.27 13.80 -11.45
N SER A 128 -12.39 13.70 -12.45
CA SER A 128 -12.62 12.90 -13.66
C SER A 128 -12.80 11.39 -13.38
N GLN A 129 -12.35 10.90 -12.23
CA GLN A 129 -12.52 9.50 -11.82
C GLN A 129 -13.86 9.22 -11.13
N ILE A 130 -14.57 10.25 -10.69
CA ILE A 130 -15.79 10.14 -9.88
C ILE A 130 -17.02 10.21 -10.78
N ASN A 131 -17.90 9.20 -10.67
CA ASN A 131 -19.18 9.16 -11.34
C ASN A 131 -20.25 8.71 -10.33
N GLY A 132 -20.92 9.68 -9.70
CA GLY A 132 -21.75 9.42 -8.53
C GLY A 132 -20.91 8.77 -7.41
N ARG A 133 -21.43 7.69 -6.81
CA ARG A 133 -20.69 6.95 -5.77
C ARG A 133 -19.59 6.05 -6.31
N ARG A 134 -19.40 5.95 -7.62
CA ARG A 134 -18.42 5.09 -8.27
C ARG A 134 -17.14 5.87 -8.55
N ILE A 135 -16.01 5.27 -8.23
CA ILE A 135 -14.67 5.77 -8.54
C ILE A 135 -13.98 4.77 -9.45
N ASN A 136 -13.51 5.25 -10.59
CA ASN A 136 -12.84 4.44 -11.61
C ASN A 136 -11.32 4.63 -11.52
N PHE A 137 -10.56 3.55 -11.43
CA PHE A 137 -9.10 3.56 -11.47
C PHE A 137 -8.59 2.84 -12.69
N ILE A 138 -7.61 3.44 -13.36
CA ILE A 138 -6.81 2.77 -14.38
C ILE A 138 -5.59 2.19 -13.68
N GLY A 139 -5.58 0.88 -13.46
CA GLY A 139 -4.52 0.17 -12.77
C GLY A 139 -3.28 -0.07 -13.64
N LYS A 140 -2.20 -0.56 -13.04
CA LYS A 140 -0.97 -0.94 -13.71
C LYS A 140 -1.27 -2.08 -14.72
N GLY A 141 -1.06 -1.83 -16.03
CA GLY A 141 -1.35 -2.80 -17.09
C GLY A 141 -2.77 -2.72 -17.66
N THR A 142 -3.38 -1.52 -17.72
CA THR A 142 -4.70 -1.23 -18.32
C THR A 142 -5.90 -1.97 -17.68
N LYS A 143 -5.73 -2.60 -16.51
CA LYS A 143 -6.88 -3.14 -15.78
C LYS A 143 -7.62 -1.99 -15.10
N GLU A 144 -8.82 -1.74 -15.55
CA GLU A 144 -9.77 -0.87 -14.87
C GLU A 144 -10.25 -1.54 -13.58
N ARG A 145 -10.40 -0.75 -12.54
CA ARG A 145 -10.97 -1.17 -11.27
C ARG A 145 -11.94 -0.11 -10.80
N GLU A 146 -13.11 -0.57 -10.42
CA GLU A 146 -14.13 0.26 -9.79
C GLU A 146 -14.14 0.04 -8.28
N VAL A 147 -14.35 1.11 -7.53
CA VAL A 147 -14.69 1.07 -6.11
C VAL A 147 -15.87 1.98 -5.86
N TYR A 148 -16.59 1.74 -4.76
CA TYR A 148 -17.82 2.45 -4.47
C TYR A 148 -17.70 3.16 -3.11
N LEU A 149 -18.22 4.38 -3.05
CA LEU A 149 -18.38 5.13 -1.80
C LEU A 149 -19.71 4.76 -1.14
N THR A 150 -19.72 4.72 0.19
CA THR A 150 -20.99 4.73 0.92
C THR A 150 -21.76 6.03 0.65
N PRO A 151 -23.08 6.07 0.82
CA PRO A 151 -23.87 7.29 0.62
C PRO A 151 -23.29 8.48 1.41
N LEU A 152 -22.99 8.28 2.68
CA LEU A 152 -22.42 9.31 3.57
C LEU A 152 -21.05 9.80 3.10
N ALA A 153 -20.17 8.89 2.65
CA ALA A 153 -18.86 9.27 2.16
C ALA A 153 -18.94 10.09 0.85
N TYR A 154 -19.89 9.75 -0.01
CA TYR A 154 -20.14 10.50 -1.24
C TYR A 154 -20.71 11.89 -0.96
N GLU A 155 -21.68 11.99 -0.09
CA GLU A 155 -22.29 13.27 0.33
C GLU A 155 -21.23 14.23 0.89
N LYS A 156 -20.44 13.77 1.87
CA LYS A 156 -19.37 14.58 2.45
C LYS A 156 -18.24 14.91 1.48
N LEU A 157 -17.93 14.02 0.54
CA LEU A 157 -16.95 14.31 -0.49
C LEU A 157 -17.46 15.38 -1.47
N SER A 158 -18.75 15.31 -1.84
CA SER A 158 -19.39 16.32 -2.69
C SER A 158 -19.42 17.68 -2.02
N GLU A 159 -19.83 17.73 -0.74
CA GLU A 159 -19.81 18.94 0.06
C GLU A 159 -18.40 19.54 0.20
N TYR A 160 -17.40 18.68 0.40
CA TYR A 160 -15.99 19.12 0.43
C TYR A 160 -15.57 19.75 -0.89
N ILE A 161 -15.90 19.14 -2.03
CA ILE A 161 -15.58 19.65 -3.37
C ILE A 161 -16.29 20.99 -3.61
N ASP A 162 -17.57 21.08 -3.29
CA ASP A 162 -18.38 22.30 -3.47
C ASP A 162 -17.84 23.49 -2.64
N ASN A 163 -17.28 23.19 -1.45
CA ASN A 163 -16.67 24.19 -0.57
C ASN A 163 -15.24 24.59 -0.98
N HIS A 164 -14.65 23.91 -1.99
CA HIS A 164 -13.30 24.17 -2.46
C HIS A 164 -13.29 24.41 -3.98
N PRO A 165 -13.80 25.56 -4.45
CA PRO A 165 -13.94 25.85 -5.88
C PRO A 165 -12.59 25.95 -6.62
N GLU A 166 -11.47 26.00 -5.90
CA GLU A 166 -10.11 25.94 -6.45
C GLU A 166 -9.70 24.54 -6.93
N ILE A 167 -10.50 23.50 -6.67
CA ILE A 167 -10.25 22.15 -7.13
C ILE A 167 -10.59 22.06 -8.62
N GLU A 168 -9.56 21.99 -9.48
CA GLU A 168 -9.75 21.80 -10.93
C GLU A 168 -9.93 20.32 -11.32
N ASP A 169 -9.05 19.44 -10.86
CA ASP A 169 -9.14 17.98 -11.08
C ASP A 169 -8.64 17.19 -9.86
N HIS A 170 -7.43 17.43 -9.37
CA HIS A 170 -6.92 16.78 -8.17
C HIS A 170 -7.65 17.29 -6.91
N ILE A 171 -8.26 16.37 -6.14
CA ILE A 171 -9.07 16.74 -4.97
C ILE A 171 -8.22 17.19 -3.79
N TRP A 172 -7.08 16.54 -3.57
CA TRP A 172 -6.25 16.77 -2.38
C TRP A 172 -5.10 17.71 -2.66
N MET A 173 -5.34 18.98 -2.46
CA MET A 173 -4.36 20.05 -2.69
C MET A 173 -3.84 20.57 -1.33
N ASN A 174 -2.59 21.03 -1.33
CA ASN A 174 -2.04 21.78 -0.21
C ASN A 174 -2.36 23.28 -0.33
N GLU A 175 -2.01 24.06 0.66
CA GLU A 175 -2.24 25.51 0.72
C GLU A 175 -1.57 26.31 -0.42
N TRP A 176 -0.59 25.68 -1.12
CA TRP A 176 0.08 26.30 -2.27
C TRP A 176 -0.48 25.82 -3.63
N GLY A 177 -1.58 25.08 -3.65
CA GLY A 177 -2.21 24.57 -4.87
C GLY A 177 -1.45 23.40 -5.53
N TYR A 178 -0.63 22.66 -4.77
CA TYR A 178 0.03 21.43 -5.27
C TYR A 178 -0.62 20.17 -4.68
N PRO A 179 -0.65 19.05 -5.44
CA PRO A 179 -1.13 17.80 -4.91
C PRO A 179 -0.37 17.38 -3.64
N MET A 180 -1.09 17.01 -2.60
CA MET A 180 -0.51 16.58 -1.33
C MET A 180 0.43 15.39 -1.51
N SER A 181 1.49 15.34 -0.70
CA SER A 181 2.36 14.17 -0.66
C SER A 181 1.68 13.00 0.08
N VAL A 182 2.08 11.77 -0.28
CA VAL A 182 1.62 10.56 0.45
C VAL A 182 1.98 10.64 1.94
N ASP A 183 3.12 11.23 2.27
CA ASP A 183 3.57 11.35 3.66
C ASP A 183 2.74 12.37 4.43
N THR A 184 2.29 13.45 3.79
CA THR A 184 1.34 14.42 4.38
C THR A 184 0.01 13.73 4.70
N ILE A 185 -0.59 13.03 3.73
CA ILE A 185 -1.85 12.30 3.95
C ILE A 185 -1.70 11.27 5.07
N ARG A 186 -0.58 10.53 5.07
CA ARG A 186 -0.27 9.55 6.09
C ARG A 186 -0.18 10.15 7.49
N ARG A 187 0.45 11.32 7.61
CA ARG A 187 0.55 12.07 8.86
C ARG A 187 -0.83 12.53 9.35
N ILE A 188 -1.63 13.12 8.46
CA ILE A 188 -2.99 13.59 8.78
C ILE A 188 -3.86 12.44 9.28
N MET A 189 -3.87 11.30 8.60
CA MET A 189 -4.63 10.12 9.04
C MET A 189 -4.12 9.61 10.39
N ARG A 190 -2.80 9.51 10.56
CA ARG A 190 -2.20 9.01 11.80
C ARG A 190 -2.58 9.83 13.02
N GLU A 191 -2.66 11.14 12.88
CA GLU A 191 -3.03 12.05 13.99
C GLU A 191 -4.40 11.70 14.59
N ALA A 192 -5.40 11.33 13.79
CA ALA A 192 -6.71 10.90 14.29
C ALA A 192 -6.59 9.57 15.06
N PHE A 193 -5.89 8.59 14.49
CA PHE A 193 -5.70 7.28 15.11
C PHE A 193 -4.94 7.36 16.45
N VAL A 194 -3.90 8.17 16.51
CA VAL A 194 -3.12 8.38 17.75
C VAL A 194 -3.97 9.02 18.83
N ARG A 195 -4.88 9.98 18.51
CA ARG A 195 -5.81 10.55 19.48
C ARG A 195 -6.73 9.50 20.12
N CYS A 196 -7.04 8.43 19.39
CA CYS A 196 -7.84 7.30 19.89
C CYS A 196 -6.97 6.15 20.44
N GLY A 197 -5.67 6.37 20.72
CA GLY A 197 -4.77 5.38 21.31
C GLY A 197 -4.15 4.36 20.33
N HIS A 198 -4.34 4.53 19.01
CA HIS A 198 -3.81 3.62 18.00
C HIS A 198 -2.45 4.11 17.45
N GLU A 199 -1.38 4.00 18.24
CA GLU A 199 -0.06 4.51 17.88
C GLU A 199 0.60 3.79 16.69
N ASP A 200 0.26 2.50 16.49
CA ASP A 200 0.81 1.64 15.42
C ASP A 200 0.09 1.80 14.09
N PHE A 201 -0.71 2.86 13.91
CA PHE A 201 -1.46 3.08 12.69
C PHE A 201 -0.56 3.23 11.46
N TYR A 202 -0.98 2.59 10.38
CA TYR A 202 -0.46 2.80 9.02
C TYR A 202 -1.61 2.62 8.00
N PRO A 203 -1.64 3.39 6.88
CA PRO A 203 -2.80 3.44 5.98
C PRO A 203 -3.20 2.08 5.38
N HIS A 204 -2.24 1.17 5.17
CA HIS A 204 -2.54 -0.15 4.64
C HIS A 204 -3.35 -1.01 5.61
N ALA A 205 -3.37 -0.66 6.91
CA ALA A 205 -4.22 -1.28 7.91
C ALA A 205 -5.70 -1.07 7.59
N LEU A 206 -6.11 0.14 7.14
CA LEU A 206 -7.49 0.40 6.72
C LEU A 206 -7.94 -0.51 5.58
N ARG A 207 -7.08 -0.73 4.62
CA ARG A 207 -7.36 -1.67 3.52
C ARG A 207 -7.51 -3.12 4.03
N HIS A 208 -6.74 -3.53 5.05
CA HIS A 208 -6.93 -4.83 5.69
C HIS A 208 -8.24 -4.86 6.48
N SER A 209 -8.56 -3.77 7.17
CA SER A 209 -9.82 -3.63 7.91
C SER A 209 -11.04 -3.70 6.99
N PHE A 210 -11.00 -3.03 5.83
CA PHE A 210 -12.02 -3.16 4.78
C PHE A 210 -12.24 -4.63 4.39
N GLY A 211 -11.19 -5.35 4.00
CA GLY A 211 -11.31 -6.76 3.61
C GLY A 211 -11.86 -7.65 4.72
N SER A 212 -11.41 -7.42 5.97
CA SER A 212 -11.87 -8.17 7.14
C SER A 212 -13.30 -7.81 7.53
N ASP A 213 -13.72 -6.56 7.36
CA ASP A 213 -15.08 -6.10 7.66
C ASP A 213 -16.08 -6.75 6.70
N ILE A 214 -15.84 -6.68 5.40
CA ILE A 214 -16.70 -7.32 4.40
C ILE A 214 -16.73 -8.85 4.58
N GLN A 215 -15.59 -9.46 4.92
CA GLN A 215 -15.53 -10.91 5.19
C GLN A 215 -16.40 -11.31 6.39
N ARG A 216 -16.39 -10.52 7.48
CA ARG A 216 -17.25 -10.76 8.66
C ARG A 216 -18.73 -10.64 8.32
N GLN A 217 -19.07 -9.86 7.31
CA GLN A 217 -20.44 -9.71 6.82
C GLN A 217 -20.85 -10.82 5.84
N GLY A 218 -19.97 -11.81 5.60
CA GLY A 218 -20.27 -12.99 4.81
C GLY A 218 -19.92 -12.88 3.34
N ALA A 219 -19.21 -11.83 2.91
CA ALA A 219 -18.77 -11.73 1.52
C ALA A 219 -17.80 -12.85 1.15
N ASP A 220 -17.98 -13.40 -0.05
CA ASP A 220 -17.07 -14.38 -0.61
C ASP A 220 -15.67 -13.80 -0.81
N ILE A 221 -14.63 -14.61 -0.59
CA ILE A 221 -13.24 -14.20 -0.74
C ILE A 221 -12.91 -13.70 -2.16
N PHE A 222 -13.62 -14.20 -3.18
CA PHE A 222 -13.43 -13.75 -4.57
C PHE A 222 -13.98 -12.33 -4.75
N VAL A 223 -15.14 -12.01 -4.16
CA VAL A 223 -15.73 -10.66 -4.14
C VAL A 223 -14.78 -9.67 -3.46
N ILE A 224 -14.27 -10.03 -2.28
CA ILE A 224 -13.30 -9.21 -1.54
C ILE A 224 -12.06 -8.92 -2.37
N LYS A 225 -11.50 -9.95 -3.00
CA LYS A 225 -10.30 -9.81 -3.85
C LYS A 225 -10.55 -8.92 -5.06
N GLU A 226 -11.71 -9.00 -5.68
CA GLU A 226 -12.11 -8.16 -6.81
C GLU A 226 -12.25 -6.69 -6.36
N MET A 227 -13.02 -6.42 -5.31
CA MET A 227 -13.15 -5.09 -4.72
C MET A 227 -11.79 -4.49 -4.32
N MET A 228 -10.86 -5.31 -3.82
CA MET A 228 -9.51 -4.88 -3.47
C MET A 228 -8.57 -4.74 -4.68
N GLY A 229 -8.90 -5.26 -5.85
CA GLY A 229 -8.04 -5.23 -7.04
C GLY A 229 -6.70 -5.95 -6.83
N HIS A 230 -6.72 -7.18 -6.36
CA HIS A 230 -5.53 -8.02 -6.22
C HIS A 230 -5.20 -8.69 -7.55
N SER A 231 -4.06 -8.32 -8.16
CA SER A 231 -3.64 -8.67 -9.52
C SER A 231 -3.23 -10.14 -9.75
N ASN A 232 -3.35 -11.03 -8.77
CA ASN A 232 -2.82 -12.39 -8.88
C ASN A 232 -3.92 -13.44 -8.75
N ILE A 233 -4.78 -13.56 -9.77
CA ILE A 233 -5.69 -14.72 -9.88
C ILE A 233 -5.92 -15.06 -11.34
N ALA A 234 -5.15 -15.99 -11.87
CA ALA A 234 -5.36 -16.59 -13.20
C ALA A 234 -6.65 -17.43 -13.30
N THR A 235 -7.39 -17.60 -12.21
CA THR A 235 -8.60 -18.44 -12.13
C THR A 235 -9.92 -17.68 -12.03
N THR A 236 -9.90 -16.39 -11.77
CA THR A 236 -11.11 -15.59 -11.52
C THR A 236 -11.78 -15.08 -12.81
N GLN A 237 -11.10 -15.13 -13.96
CA GLN A 237 -11.65 -14.63 -15.23
C GLN A 237 -12.96 -15.31 -15.66
N LYS A 238 -13.25 -16.53 -15.20
CA LYS A 238 -14.50 -17.22 -15.53
C LYS A 238 -15.72 -16.72 -14.74
N TYR A 239 -15.53 -16.08 -13.60
CA TYR A 239 -16.62 -15.56 -12.75
C TYR A 239 -16.83 -14.06 -12.88
N LEU A 240 -15.86 -13.31 -13.41
CA LEU A 240 -15.90 -11.85 -13.56
C LEU A 240 -17.03 -11.36 -14.47
N HIS A 241 -17.32 -12.07 -15.55
CA HIS A 241 -18.40 -11.69 -16.47
C HIS A 241 -19.81 -11.79 -15.87
N SER A 242 -19.98 -12.45 -14.72
CA SER A 242 -21.28 -12.54 -14.03
C SER A 242 -21.48 -11.48 -12.96
N LEU A 243 -20.41 -10.76 -12.58
CA LEU A 243 -20.43 -9.75 -11.50
C LEU A 243 -20.48 -8.30 -12.02
N ASP A 244 -20.20 -8.09 -13.31
CA ASP A 244 -20.36 -6.79 -13.95
C ASP A 244 -21.82 -6.30 -13.80
N GLY A 245 -21.99 -5.20 -13.08
CA GLY A 245 -23.31 -4.65 -12.71
C GLY A 245 -23.86 -5.07 -11.34
N GLN A 246 -23.28 -6.09 -10.69
CA GLN A 246 -23.70 -6.52 -9.35
C GLN A 246 -22.80 -5.97 -8.22
N LEU A 247 -21.61 -5.45 -8.56
CA LEU A 247 -20.63 -4.98 -7.57
C LEU A 247 -21.15 -3.83 -6.69
N ALA A 248 -21.93 -2.91 -7.26
CA ALA A 248 -22.54 -1.83 -6.51
C ALA A 248 -23.55 -2.36 -5.48
N ASN A 249 -24.43 -3.27 -5.91
CA ASN A 249 -25.42 -3.88 -5.03
C ASN A 249 -24.77 -4.73 -3.93
N LEU A 250 -23.73 -5.49 -4.27
CA LEU A 250 -22.96 -6.26 -3.31
C LEU A 250 -22.22 -5.35 -2.32
N PHE A 251 -21.66 -4.24 -2.80
CA PHE A 251 -21.03 -3.25 -1.92
C PHE A 251 -22.03 -2.66 -0.93
N ASP A 252 -23.19 -2.23 -1.41
CA ASP A 252 -24.24 -1.67 -0.55
C ASP A 252 -24.73 -2.69 0.49
N MET A 253 -24.84 -3.96 0.10
CA MET A 253 -25.25 -5.06 0.99
C MET A 253 -24.24 -5.30 2.15
N TYR A 254 -22.95 -5.00 1.94
CA TYR A 254 -21.90 -5.24 2.94
C TYR A 254 -21.39 -3.97 3.65
N LYS A 255 -21.79 -2.78 3.21
CA LYS A 255 -21.29 -1.51 3.77
C LYS A 255 -22.36 -0.56 4.30
N CYS A 256 -23.64 -0.86 4.05
CA CYS A 256 -24.78 -0.09 4.60
C CYS A 256 -25.38 -0.66 5.88
#